data_f91ca0b99f8c3ea0f4bc82a7bf1feaae
#
_entry.id   f91ca0b99f8c3ea0f4bc82a7bf1feaae
#
_cell.length_a   1.000
_cell.length_b   1.000
_cell.length_c   1.000
_cell.angle_alpha   90.00
_cell.angle_beta   90.00
_cell.angle_gamma   90.00
#
_symmetry.space_group_name_H-M   'P 1'
#
loop_
_entity.id
_entity.type
_entity.pdbx_description
1 polymer ?
#
loop_
_entity_poly.entity_id
_entity_poly.type
_entity_poly.pdbx_seq_one_letter_code
_entity_poly.pdbx_strand_id
1 'polypeptide(L)'
;MELLAPAGSPEALKAAVAGGADAVYLGGKGFGARHFANNFDDRQLAGAVRLTHDHGMRTYVTVNTLIKEAEMADALSFVEMLDSMGADAVIVQDRGLLTMIKERFSIPVHASTQMAIHSLAGSRWAREQGIDRVILARELGLEQVQAIAEDSPVDVEVFIHGALCYCFSGQCLFSSFLGGRSGNRGMCAQPCRKPYRMGDREGYLLSTADTFGVDSIPGLLRSGVVSLKIEGRMRSPQYVYYASKIYSQAIRRAKEGAHPLITEREKEILEVVFNRG
;
A
#
# COMPACT_ATOMS: atom_id res chain seq x y z
N MET A 1 -10.82 -0.53 12.60
CA MET A 1 -9.47 -0.17 12.10
C MET A 1 -8.80 -1.46 11.69
N GLU A 2 -8.49 -1.59 10.41
CA GLU A 2 -7.84 -2.72 9.77
C GLU A 2 -6.33 -2.47 9.71
N LEU A 3 -5.48 -3.46 9.96
CA LEU A 3 -4.06 -3.43 9.68
C LEU A 3 -3.78 -4.20 8.38
N LEU A 4 -3.35 -3.49 7.35
CA LEU A 4 -3.06 -4.03 6.02
C LEU A 4 -1.55 -4.24 5.83
N ALA A 5 -1.13 -5.51 5.79
CA ALA A 5 0.26 -5.89 5.65
C ALA A 5 0.68 -6.18 4.20
N PRO A 6 1.95 -5.92 3.83
CA PRO A 6 2.47 -6.27 2.52
C PRO A 6 2.79 -7.76 2.42
N ALA A 7 2.50 -8.39 1.27
CA ALA A 7 2.95 -9.73 0.97
C ALA A 7 3.57 -9.78 -0.44
N GLY A 8 4.89 -9.76 -0.53
CA GLY A 8 5.62 -9.84 -1.79
C GLY A 8 6.07 -11.25 -2.17
N SER A 9 5.87 -12.21 -1.29
CA SER A 9 6.15 -13.64 -1.49
C SER A 9 5.27 -14.50 -0.59
N PRO A 10 5.16 -15.82 -0.84
CA PRO A 10 4.44 -16.73 0.04
C PRO A 10 4.95 -16.73 1.49
N GLU A 11 6.26 -16.58 1.70
CA GLU A 11 6.86 -16.50 3.04
C GLU A 11 6.45 -15.19 3.75
N ALA A 12 6.42 -14.07 3.03
CA ALA A 12 5.95 -12.80 3.55
C ALA A 12 4.45 -12.84 3.90
N LEU A 13 3.64 -13.56 3.10
CA LEU A 13 2.24 -13.79 3.40
C LEU A 13 2.06 -14.54 4.74
N LYS A 14 2.77 -15.66 4.93
CA LYS A 14 2.76 -16.40 6.19
C LYS A 14 3.22 -15.54 7.37
N ALA A 15 4.21 -14.68 7.14
CA ALA A 15 4.72 -13.74 8.14
C ALA A 15 3.66 -12.69 8.53
N ALA A 16 2.87 -12.17 7.58
CA ALA A 16 1.76 -11.26 7.84
C ALA A 16 0.65 -11.91 8.68
N VAL A 17 0.28 -13.15 8.34
CA VAL A 17 -0.68 -13.96 9.13
C VAL A 17 -0.16 -14.15 10.56
N ALA A 18 1.06 -14.63 10.74
CA ALA A 18 1.66 -14.82 12.05
C ALA A 18 1.86 -13.53 12.84
N GLY A 19 2.02 -12.40 12.15
CA GLY A 19 2.13 -11.06 12.73
C GLY A 19 0.79 -10.46 13.17
N GLY A 20 -0.35 -11.11 12.87
CA GLY A 20 -1.67 -10.65 13.30
C GLY A 20 -2.18 -9.44 12.49
N ALA A 21 -1.90 -9.41 11.19
CA ALA A 21 -2.55 -8.49 10.26
C ALA A 21 -4.01 -8.88 10.05
N ASP A 22 -4.88 -7.89 9.73
CA ASP A 22 -6.29 -8.13 9.41
C ASP A 22 -6.51 -8.35 7.91
N ALA A 23 -5.60 -7.84 7.09
CA ALA A 23 -5.62 -8.00 5.64
C ALA A 23 -4.20 -8.00 5.07
N VAL A 24 -4.06 -8.51 3.84
CA VAL A 24 -2.81 -8.44 3.09
C VAL A 24 -3.02 -7.83 1.72
N TYR A 25 -2.01 -7.12 1.21
CA TYR A 25 -1.98 -6.73 -0.19
C TYR A 25 -0.77 -7.35 -0.90
N LEU A 26 -1.02 -7.91 -2.05
CA LEU A 26 -0.06 -8.64 -2.84
C LEU A 26 -0.23 -8.34 -4.34
N GLY A 27 0.60 -8.90 -5.20
CA GLY A 27 0.51 -8.72 -6.64
C GLY A 27 0.81 -9.97 -7.40
N GLY A 28 0.14 -10.12 -8.54
CA GLY A 28 0.48 -11.10 -9.56
C GLY A 28 1.75 -10.71 -10.33
N LYS A 29 2.20 -11.57 -11.24
CA LYS A 29 3.38 -11.34 -12.09
C LYS A 29 3.22 -10.18 -13.07
N GLY A 30 1.98 -9.80 -13.39
CA GLY A 30 1.65 -8.65 -14.25
C GLY A 30 0.99 -7.49 -13.49
N PHE A 31 0.96 -6.31 -14.12
CA PHE A 31 0.14 -5.14 -13.75
C PHE A 31 0.37 -4.53 -12.36
N GLY A 32 1.38 -4.99 -11.61
CA GLY A 32 1.69 -4.49 -10.27
C GLY A 32 2.85 -3.49 -10.24
N ALA A 33 2.75 -2.44 -9.40
CA ALA A 33 3.77 -1.40 -9.23
C ALA A 33 5.03 -1.85 -8.46
N ARG A 34 5.27 -3.14 -8.33
CA ARG A 34 6.47 -3.75 -7.74
C ARG A 34 6.93 -4.92 -8.61
N HIS A 35 7.38 -4.58 -9.82
CA HIS A 35 7.82 -5.55 -10.83
C HIS A 35 8.93 -6.50 -10.32
N PHE A 36 9.83 -6.00 -9.47
CA PHE A 36 10.95 -6.76 -8.92
C PHE A 36 10.65 -7.50 -7.62
N ALA A 37 9.42 -7.47 -7.08
CA ALA A 37 9.02 -8.41 -6.04
C ALA A 37 8.89 -9.81 -6.65
N ASN A 38 8.98 -10.86 -5.82
CA ASN A 38 8.79 -12.24 -6.30
C ASN A 38 7.41 -12.42 -6.93
N ASN A 39 6.42 -11.68 -6.40
CA ASN A 39 5.01 -11.72 -6.81
C ASN A 39 4.45 -13.16 -6.84
N PHE A 40 3.19 -13.31 -7.13
CA PHE A 40 2.49 -14.59 -7.08
C PHE A 40 2.07 -15.02 -8.48
N ASP A 41 2.26 -16.29 -8.81
CA ASP A 41 1.58 -16.88 -9.96
C ASP A 41 0.10 -17.18 -9.61
N ASP A 42 -0.70 -17.57 -10.61
CA ASP A 42 -2.15 -17.75 -10.46
C ASP A 42 -2.49 -18.81 -9.40
N ARG A 43 -1.72 -19.91 -9.34
CA ARG A 43 -1.90 -20.97 -8.33
C ARG A 43 -1.56 -20.47 -6.93
N GLN A 44 -0.49 -19.67 -6.83
CA GLN A 44 -0.09 -19.05 -5.57
C GLN A 44 -1.11 -17.99 -5.11
N LEU A 45 -1.70 -17.20 -6.05
CA LEU A 45 -2.78 -16.26 -5.76
C LEU A 45 -3.99 -16.96 -5.15
N ALA A 46 -4.47 -18.04 -5.80
CA ALA A 46 -5.57 -18.84 -5.28
C ALA A 46 -5.25 -19.45 -3.90
N GLY A 47 -4.00 -19.88 -3.69
CA GLY A 47 -3.53 -20.34 -2.38
C GLY A 47 -3.47 -19.24 -1.33
N ALA A 48 -3.10 -18.02 -1.74
CA ALA A 48 -3.03 -16.86 -0.85
C ALA A 48 -4.44 -16.45 -0.37
N VAL A 49 -5.40 -16.35 -1.28
CA VAL A 49 -6.81 -16.03 -0.94
C VAL A 49 -7.37 -17.06 0.04
N ARG A 50 -7.20 -18.35 -0.23
CA ARG A 50 -7.66 -19.39 0.70
C ARG A 50 -7.00 -19.27 2.06
N LEU A 51 -5.67 -19.14 2.11
CA LEU A 51 -4.93 -19.05 3.38
C LEU A 51 -5.40 -17.86 4.23
N THR A 52 -5.62 -16.70 3.62
CA THR A 52 -6.10 -15.52 4.33
C THR A 52 -7.52 -15.70 4.85
N HIS A 53 -8.43 -16.23 4.03
CA HIS A 53 -9.81 -16.50 4.41
C HIS A 53 -9.89 -17.54 5.54
N ASP A 54 -9.08 -18.60 5.51
CA ASP A 54 -8.98 -19.59 6.58
C ASP A 54 -8.57 -18.97 7.94
N HIS A 55 -7.92 -17.79 7.90
CA HIS A 55 -7.53 -17.02 9.10
C HIS A 55 -8.42 -15.80 9.37
N GLY A 56 -9.55 -15.66 8.68
CA GLY A 56 -10.47 -14.52 8.81
C GLY A 56 -9.90 -13.19 8.31
N MET A 57 -8.88 -13.23 7.46
CA MET A 57 -8.22 -12.07 6.86
C MET A 57 -8.73 -11.81 5.45
N ARG A 58 -8.49 -10.60 4.94
CA ARG A 58 -8.80 -10.20 3.56
C ARG A 58 -7.57 -10.18 2.67
N THR A 59 -7.76 -10.40 1.37
CA THR A 59 -6.72 -10.31 0.35
C THR A 59 -7.05 -9.26 -0.69
N TYR A 60 -6.18 -8.24 -0.82
CA TYR A 60 -6.30 -7.20 -1.86
C TYR A 60 -5.19 -7.37 -2.89
N VAL A 61 -5.56 -7.42 -4.17
CA VAL A 61 -4.59 -7.66 -5.24
C VAL A 61 -4.31 -6.38 -6.02
N THR A 62 -3.01 -6.07 -6.20
CA THR A 62 -2.61 -4.86 -6.93
C THR A 62 -2.65 -5.08 -8.44
N VAL A 63 -3.43 -4.22 -9.13
CA VAL A 63 -3.46 -4.03 -10.57
C VAL A 63 -3.22 -2.53 -10.82
N ASN A 64 -2.15 -2.01 -10.22
CA ASN A 64 -1.95 -0.59 -9.98
C ASN A 64 -0.83 0.04 -10.81
N THR A 65 -0.73 -0.35 -12.07
CA THR A 65 0.06 0.33 -13.09
C THR A 65 -0.86 1.00 -14.10
N LEU A 66 -0.35 1.95 -14.89
CA LEU A 66 -1.05 2.41 -16.09
C LEU A 66 -1.03 1.29 -17.14
N ILE A 67 -2.16 1.08 -17.79
CA ILE A 67 -2.36 -0.01 -18.75
C ILE A 67 -2.26 0.55 -20.18
N LYS A 68 -1.48 -0.10 -21.04
CA LYS A 68 -1.44 0.23 -22.46
C LYS A 68 -2.63 -0.41 -23.17
N GLU A 69 -3.09 0.18 -24.27
CA GLU A 69 -4.20 -0.36 -25.05
C GLU A 69 -4.04 -1.85 -25.38
N ALA A 70 -2.84 -2.24 -25.79
CA ALA A 70 -2.53 -3.65 -26.10
C ALA A 70 -2.51 -4.60 -24.88
N GLU A 71 -2.52 -4.07 -23.68
CA GLU A 71 -2.49 -4.85 -22.42
C GLU A 71 -3.88 -4.93 -21.76
N MET A 72 -4.85 -4.17 -22.26
CA MET A 72 -6.16 -4.02 -21.60
C MET A 72 -6.92 -5.34 -21.51
N ALA A 73 -6.91 -6.13 -22.58
CA ALA A 73 -7.58 -7.44 -22.59
C ALA A 73 -6.98 -8.39 -21.54
N ASP A 74 -5.65 -8.44 -21.43
CA ASP A 74 -4.95 -9.28 -20.46
C ASP A 74 -5.20 -8.78 -19.02
N ALA A 75 -5.24 -7.47 -18.81
CA ALA A 75 -5.54 -6.89 -17.52
C ALA A 75 -6.98 -7.23 -17.05
N LEU A 76 -7.95 -7.20 -17.96
CA LEU A 76 -9.34 -7.59 -17.67
C LEU A 76 -9.46 -9.09 -17.37
N SER A 77 -8.81 -9.95 -18.16
CA SER A 77 -8.78 -11.39 -17.90
C SER A 77 -8.14 -11.71 -16.54
N PHE A 78 -7.12 -10.94 -16.16
CA PHE A 78 -6.52 -11.07 -14.83
C PHE A 78 -7.49 -10.67 -13.72
N VAL A 79 -8.25 -9.58 -13.87
CA VAL A 79 -9.28 -9.16 -12.89
C VAL A 79 -10.41 -10.19 -12.81
N GLU A 80 -10.87 -10.73 -13.95
CA GLU A 80 -11.88 -11.81 -13.99
C GLU A 80 -11.43 -13.04 -13.19
N MET A 81 -10.17 -13.43 -13.36
CA MET A 81 -9.57 -14.52 -12.59
C MET A 81 -9.56 -14.21 -11.08
N LEU A 82 -9.20 -12.99 -10.69
CA LEU A 82 -9.17 -12.57 -9.28
C LEU A 82 -10.57 -12.56 -8.65
N ASP A 83 -11.58 -12.07 -9.37
CA ASP A 83 -12.98 -12.08 -8.95
C ASP A 83 -13.46 -13.53 -8.76
N SER A 84 -13.16 -14.42 -9.72
CA SER A 84 -13.48 -15.86 -9.65
C SER A 84 -12.77 -16.59 -8.49
N MET A 85 -11.58 -16.14 -8.09
CA MET A 85 -10.84 -16.68 -6.94
C MET A 85 -11.38 -16.19 -5.60
N GLY A 86 -12.26 -15.19 -5.58
CA GLY A 86 -12.78 -14.57 -4.38
C GLY A 86 -11.82 -13.59 -3.71
N ALA A 87 -10.94 -12.92 -4.47
CA ALA A 87 -10.16 -11.81 -3.92
C ALA A 87 -11.10 -10.72 -3.40
N ASP A 88 -10.79 -10.14 -2.23
CA ASP A 88 -11.69 -9.21 -1.54
C ASP A 88 -11.73 -7.81 -2.17
N ALA A 89 -10.68 -7.41 -2.89
CA ALA A 89 -10.65 -6.21 -3.72
C ALA A 89 -9.45 -6.20 -4.67
N VAL A 90 -9.54 -5.37 -5.70
CA VAL A 90 -8.41 -4.98 -6.54
C VAL A 90 -7.99 -3.53 -6.25
N ILE A 91 -6.67 -3.29 -6.19
CA ILE A 91 -6.10 -1.95 -6.02
C ILE A 91 -5.69 -1.43 -7.39
N VAL A 92 -6.38 -0.41 -7.89
CA VAL A 92 -6.28 0.07 -9.28
C VAL A 92 -5.74 1.49 -9.34
N GLN A 93 -5.01 1.83 -10.41
CA GLN A 93 -4.57 3.17 -10.74
C GLN A 93 -5.15 3.66 -12.06
N ASP A 94 -5.22 2.79 -13.07
CA ASP A 94 -5.65 3.16 -14.41
C ASP A 94 -7.16 3.44 -14.45
N ARG A 95 -7.54 4.62 -14.95
CA ARG A 95 -8.95 5.06 -14.99
C ARG A 95 -9.76 4.32 -16.06
N GLY A 96 -9.14 3.97 -17.19
CA GLY A 96 -9.79 3.18 -18.23
C GLY A 96 -10.10 1.78 -17.74
N LEU A 97 -9.11 1.14 -17.11
CA LEU A 97 -9.29 -0.17 -16.49
C LEU A 97 -10.36 -0.11 -15.38
N LEU A 98 -10.36 0.91 -14.53
CA LEU A 98 -11.37 1.11 -13.49
C LEU A 98 -12.79 1.12 -14.09
N THR A 99 -13.03 1.92 -15.13
CA THR A 99 -14.34 2.00 -15.81
C THR A 99 -14.79 0.61 -16.29
N MET A 100 -13.90 -0.11 -16.99
CA MET A 100 -14.21 -1.43 -17.52
C MET A 100 -14.44 -2.48 -16.42
N ILE A 101 -13.73 -2.39 -15.29
CA ILE A 101 -13.95 -3.25 -14.11
C ILE A 101 -15.37 -3.02 -13.57
N LYS A 102 -15.75 -1.76 -13.34
CA LYS A 102 -17.08 -1.43 -12.76
C LYS A 102 -18.25 -1.78 -13.67
N GLU A 103 -18.02 -1.85 -15.00
CA GLU A 103 -19.02 -2.28 -15.97
C GLU A 103 -19.20 -3.80 -16.04
N ARG A 104 -18.16 -4.59 -15.68
CA ARG A 104 -18.13 -6.05 -15.99
C ARG A 104 -18.07 -6.94 -14.76
N PHE A 105 -17.54 -6.46 -13.65
CA PHE A 105 -17.25 -7.27 -12.46
C PHE A 105 -17.86 -6.65 -11.20
N SER A 106 -18.10 -7.50 -10.20
CA SER A 106 -18.61 -7.08 -8.89
C SER A 106 -17.51 -6.89 -7.84
N ILE A 107 -16.27 -7.25 -8.17
CA ILE A 107 -15.14 -7.13 -7.24
C ILE A 107 -14.97 -5.68 -6.75
N PRO A 108 -14.81 -5.44 -5.43
CA PRO A 108 -14.55 -4.13 -4.89
C PRO A 108 -13.26 -3.52 -5.45
N VAL A 109 -13.25 -2.20 -5.63
CA VAL A 109 -12.10 -1.47 -6.18
C VAL A 109 -11.59 -0.46 -5.16
N HIS A 110 -10.30 -0.56 -4.83
CA HIS A 110 -9.58 0.42 -4.03
C HIS A 110 -8.72 1.31 -4.95
N ALA A 111 -8.85 2.63 -4.82
CA ALA A 111 -7.98 3.55 -5.53
C ALA A 111 -6.55 3.46 -4.97
N SER A 112 -5.59 3.13 -5.83
CA SER A 112 -4.18 3.13 -5.45
C SER A 112 -3.71 4.52 -5.01
N THR A 113 -2.77 4.60 -4.07
CA THR A 113 -2.07 5.85 -3.75
C THR A 113 -1.46 6.51 -5.01
N GLN A 114 -1.19 5.73 -6.06
CA GLN A 114 -0.69 6.24 -7.35
C GLN A 114 -1.73 7.04 -8.15
N MET A 115 -3.01 7.01 -7.76
CA MET A 115 -4.03 7.95 -8.27
C MET A 115 -3.88 9.36 -7.68
N ALA A 116 -2.99 9.55 -6.70
CA ALA A 116 -2.70 10.83 -6.05
C ALA A 116 -3.95 11.53 -5.48
N ILE A 117 -4.86 10.77 -4.86
CA ILE A 117 -6.02 11.34 -4.17
C ILE A 117 -5.55 11.95 -2.85
N HIS A 118 -5.69 13.27 -2.71
CA HIS A 118 -5.17 14.06 -1.59
C HIS A 118 -6.14 15.16 -1.12
N SER A 119 -7.42 15.04 -1.46
CA SER A 119 -8.45 16.00 -1.05
C SER A 119 -9.80 15.32 -0.89
N LEU A 120 -10.70 15.97 -0.13
CA LEU A 120 -12.10 15.54 -0.01
C LEU A 120 -12.80 15.55 -1.38
N ALA A 121 -12.50 16.52 -2.25
CA ALA A 121 -13.04 16.53 -3.62
C ALA A 121 -12.61 15.29 -4.42
N GLY A 122 -11.35 14.83 -4.25
CA GLY A 122 -10.85 13.59 -4.85
C GLY A 122 -11.55 12.35 -4.32
N SER A 123 -11.86 12.32 -3.01
CA SER A 123 -12.62 11.23 -2.39
C SER A 123 -14.08 11.20 -2.87
N ARG A 124 -14.72 12.36 -3.05
CA ARG A 124 -16.07 12.47 -3.66
C ARG A 124 -16.08 11.99 -5.10
N TRP A 125 -15.08 12.41 -5.90
CA TRP A 125 -14.90 11.90 -7.25
C TRP A 125 -14.75 10.37 -7.26
N ALA A 126 -13.98 9.80 -6.34
CA ALA A 126 -13.82 8.35 -6.23
C ALA A 126 -15.16 7.64 -6.01
N ARG A 127 -16.03 8.20 -5.16
CA ARG A 127 -17.40 7.69 -4.96
C ARG A 127 -18.21 7.69 -6.24
N GLU A 128 -18.15 8.79 -7.01
CA GLU A 128 -18.85 8.93 -8.30
C GLU A 128 -18.37 7.88 -9.34
N GLN A 129 -17.10 7.47 -9.25
CA GLN A 129 -16.55 6.40 -10.10
C GLN A 129 -16.84 4.98 -9.57
N GLY A 130 -17.60 4.83 -8.48
CA GLY A 130 -17.89 3.53 -7.88
C GLY A 130 -16.70 2.89 -7.16
N ILE A 131 -15.70 3.68 -6.76
CA ILE A 131 -14.58 3.22 -5.93
C ILE A 131 -15.08 3.04 -4.49
N ASP A 132 -14.68 1.94 -3.87
CA ASP A 132 -15.13 1.56 -2.52
C ASP A 132 -14.20 2.11 -1.43
N ARG A 133 -12.88 2.22 -1.72
CA ARG A 133 -11.86 2.73 -0.79
C ARG A 133 -10.82 3.57 -1.51
N VAL A 134 -10.33 4.63 -0.87
CA VAL A 134 -9.19 5.43 -1.35
C VAL A 134 -7.98 5.25 -0.47
N ILE A 135 -6.83 4.94 -1.08
CA ILE A 135 -5.53 4.97 -0.41
C ILE A 135 -4.96 6.37 -0.62
N LEU A 136 -5.04 7.21 0.40
CA LEU A 136 -4.62 8.60 0.29
C LEU A 136 -3.15 8.73 -0.10
N ALA A 137 -2.84 9.83 -0.77
CA ALA A 137 -1.47 10.22 -1.11
C ALA A 137 -0.63 10.39 0.17
N ARG A 138 0.65 9.99 0.12
CA ARG A 138 1.55 9.91 1.29
C ARG A 138 2.14 11.24 1.70
N GLU A 139 1.95 12.27 0.90
CA GLU A 139 2.41 13.64 1.14
C GLU A 139 1.53 14.41 2.13
N LEU A 140 0.38 13.85 2.52
CA LEU A 140 -0.57 14.47 3.45
C LEU A 140 -0.09 14.38 4.89
N GLY A 141 -0.21 15.49 5.63
CA GLY A 141 -0.04 15.50 7.08
C GLY A 141 -1.26 14.92 7.81
N LEU A 142 -1.08 14.59 9.10
CA LEU A 142 -2.11 13.96 9.92
C LEU A 142 -3.43 14.74 9.94
N GLU A 143 -3.37 16.06 10.15
CA GLU A 143 -4.57 16.93 10.19
C GLU A 143 -5.35 16.91 8.86
N GLN A 144 -4.63 16.90 7.73
CA GLN A 144 -5.24 16.82 6.41
C GLN A 144 -5.92 15.46 6.17
N VAL A 145 -5.26 14.38 6.61
CA VAL A 145 -5.83 13.02 6.57
C VAL A 145 -7.10 12.95 7.39
N GLN A 146 -7.10 13.49 8.61
CA GLN A 146 -8.26 13.50 9.50
C GLN A 146 -9.43 14.26 8.88
N ALA A 147 -9.19 15.48 8.38
CA ALA A 147 -10.22 16.31 7.73
C ALA A 147 -10.82 15.64 6.47
N ILE A 148 -10.03 14.89 5.70
CA ILE A 148 -10.55 14.13 4.55
C ILE A 148 -11.36 12.93 5.03
N ALA A 149 -10.86 12.18 5.99
CA ALA A 149 -11.46 10.92 6.43
C ALA A 149 -12.80 11.15 7.14
N GLU A 150 -12.95 12.25 7.89
CA GLU A 150 -14.17 12.62 8.61
C GLU A 150 -15.38 12.78 7.66
N ASP A 151 -15.18 13.41 6.49
CA ASP A 151 -16.24 13.72 5.52
C ASP A 151 -16.20 12.84 4.26
N SER A 152 -15.30 11.86 4.18
CA SER A 152 -15.14 11.02 2.99
C SER A 152 -16.36 10.12 2.76
N PRO A 153 -16.96 10.12 1.56
CA PRO A 153 -18.08 9.23 1.24
C PRO A 153 -17.64 7.79 0.91
N VAL A 154 -16.35 7.51 0.94
CA VAL A 154 -15.74 6.18 0.71
C VAL A 154 -14.74 5.87 1.82
N ASP A 155 -14.43 4.60 2.00
CA ASP A 155 -13.41 4.14 2.96
C ASP A 155 -12.08 4.85 2.73
N VAL A 156 -11.41 5.25 3.80
CA VAL A 156 -10.08 5.88 3.76
C VAL A 156 -9.03 4.95 4.33
N GLU A 157 -7.97 4.71 3.55
CA GLU A 157 -6.78 3.96 3.92
C GLU A 157 -5.55 4.87 3.86
N VAL A 158 -4.64 4.75 4.83
CA VAL A 158 -3.41 5.54 4.89
C VAL A 158 -2.19 4.68 5.16
N PHE A 159 -1.03 5.07 4.63
CA PHE A 159 0.24 4.46 5.02
C PHE A 159 0.64 4.90 6.43
N ILE A 160 1.04 3.93 7.27
CA ILE A 160 1.43 4.17 8.66
C ILE A 160 2.91 3.84 8.92
N HIS A 161 3.53 3.00 8.09
CA HIS A 161 4.91 2.57 8.29
C HIS A 161 5.62 2.24 6.97
N GLY A 162 6.94 2.45 6.94
CA GLY A 162 7.84 2.02 5.88
C GLY A 162 8.27 3.13 4.92
N ALA A 163 8.81 2.74 3.77
CA ALA A 163 9.48 3.66 2.86
C ALA A 163 8.57 4.77 2.29
N LEU A 164 8.96 6.02 2.54
CA LEU A 164 8.32 7.19 1.93
C LEU A 164 8.93 7.50 0.57
N CYS A 165 8.10 7.89 -0.41
CA CYS A 165 8.55 8.37 -1.71
C CYS A 165 8.88 9.86 -1.64
N TYR A 166 9.96 10.29 -2.33
CA TYR A 166 10.34 11.70 -2.42
C TYR A 166 9.34 12.54 -3.21
N CYS A 167 8.73 11.95 -4.23
CA CYS A 167 7.84 12.64 -5.17
C CYS A 167 6.37 12.40 -4.81
N PHE A 168 5.49 13.24 -5.37
CA PHE A 168 4.06 13.00 -5.37
C PHE A 168 3.74 11.57 -5.82
N SER A 169 2.82 10.95 -5.12
CA SER A 169 2.47 9.54 -5.33
C SER A 169 2.06 9.25 -6.78
N GLY A 170 2.76 8.32 -7.42
CA GLY A 170 2.49 7.89 -8.79
C GLY A 170 2.95 8.84 -9.92
N GLN A 171 3.45 10.04 -9.62
CA GLN A 171 3.72 11.09 -10.60
C GLN A 171 5.21 11.25 -10.96
N CYS A 172 6.09 10.43 -10.39
CA CYS A 172 7.53 10.56 -10.58
C CYS A 172 8.01 10.01 -11.94
N LEU A 173 8.65 10.86 -12.73
CA LEU A 173 9.30 10.50 -13.99
C LEU A 173 10.84 10.39 -13.88
N PHE A 174 11.40 10.62 -12.69
CA PHE A 174 12.84 10.72 -12.50
C PHE A 174 13.60 9.48 -13.00
N SER A 175 13.13 8.28 -12.63
CA SER A 175 13.73 7.02 -13.09
C SER A 175 13.56 6.78 -14.61
N SER A 176 12.48 7.28 -15.20
CA SER A 176 12.25 7.21 -16.64
C SER A 176 13.25 8.07 -17.42
N PHE A 177 13.48 9.31 -16.96
CA PHE A 177 14.42 10.23 -17.62
C PHE A 177 15.87 9.79 -17.49
N LEU A 178 16.29 9.28 -16.33
CA LEU A 178 17.69 8.89 -16.10
C LEU A 178 18.06 7.51 -16.66
N GLY A 179 17.11 6.62 -16.89
CA GLY A 179 17.45 5.24 -17.26
C GLY A 179 16.35 4.48 -17.98
N GLY A 180 15.34 5.14 -18.54
CA GLY A 180 14.25 4.51 -19.28
C GLY A 180 13.35 3.58 -18.45
N ARG A 181 13.45 3.61 -17.09
CA ARG A 181 12.73 2.72 -16.18
C ARG A 181 11.54 3.43 -15.57
N SER A 182 10.32 3.06 -15.99
CA SER A 182 9.11 3.67 -15.48
C SER A 182 8.84 3.30 -14.02
N GLY A 183 8.88 4.30 -13.13
CA GLY A 183 8.52 4.13 -11.73
C GLY A 183 7.04 3.79 -11.55
N ASN A 184 6.17 4.35 -12.39
CA ASN A 184 4.74 4.06 -12.40
C ASN A 184 4.44 2.60 -12.78
N ARG A 185 5.25 2.00 -13.64
CA ARG A 185 5.14 0.59 -14.05
C ARG A 185 5.99 -0.36 -13.18
N GLY A 186 6.31 0.03 -11.97
CA GLY A 186 6.97 -0.83 -11.00
C GLY A 186 8.47 -1.01 -11.17
N MET A 187 9.11 -0.28 -12.10
CA MET A 187 10.54 -0.44 -12.43
C MET A 187 11.43 0.69 -11.90
N CYS A 188 10.98 1.45 -10.90
CA CYS A 188 11.74 2.55 -10.33
C CYS A 188 13.13 2.12 -9.87
N ALA A 189 14.18 2.78 -10.40
CA ALA A 189 15.58 2.57 -10.02
C ALA A 189 15.97 3.32 -8.72
N GLN A 190 15.03 4.02 -8.08
CA GLN A 190 15.23 4.82 -6.87
C GLN A 190 16.35 5.87 -7.00
N PRO A 191 16.40 6.69 -8.07
CA PRO A 191 17.47 7.69 -8.24
C PRO A 191 17.50 8.68 -7.06
N CYS A 192 16.38 9.01 -6.43
CA CYS A 192 16.32 9.86 -5.24
C CYS A 192 17.07 9.28 -4.02
N ARG A 193 17.48 8.00 -4.05
CA ARG A 193 18.21 7.32 -2.97
C ARG A 193 19.73 7.24 -3.22
N LYS A 194 20.23 7.96 -4.22
CA LYS A 194 21.66 8.05 -4.53
C LYS A 194 22.27 9.32 -3.93
N PRO A 195 23.59 9.35 -3.71
CA PRO A 195 24.26 10.60 -3.35
C PRO A 195 24.24 11.58 -4.52
N TYR A 196 24.08 12.85 -4.20
CA TYR A 196 24.09 13.98 -5.12
C TYR A 196 25.00 15.09 -4.59
N ARG A 197 25.53 15.89 -5.51
CA ARG A 197 26.23 17.13 -5.19
C ARG A 197 25.40 18.33 -5.66
N MET A 198 25.22 19.30 -4.76
CA MET A 198 24.53 20.56 -5.05
C MET A 198 25.33 21.72 -4.42
N GLY A 199 26.13 22.39 -5.24
CA GLY A 199 27.14 23.35 -4.74
C GLY A 199 28.16 22.64 -3.86
N ASP A 200 28.32 23.13 -2.62
CA ASP A 200 29.26 22.58 -1.63
C ASP A 200 28.66 21.44 -0.79
N ARG A 201 27.37 21.09 -1.00
CA ARG A 201 26.71 20.01 -0.28
C ARG A 201 26.78 18.73 -1.10
N GLU A 202 27.23 17.64 -0.45
CA GLU A 202 27.25 16.30 -1.02
C GLU A 202 26.60 15.32 -0.04
N GLY A 203 25.81 14.35 -0.56
CA GLY A 203 25.14 13.34 0.24
C GLY A 203 23.83 12.86 -0.39
N TYR A 204 23.02 12.21 0.41
CA TYR A 204 21.70 11.65 0.00
C TYR A 204 20.60 12.73 0.06
N LEU A 205 20.81 13.85 -0.64
CA LEU A 205 20.05 15.09 -0.53
C LEU A 205 18.54 14.92 -0.85
N LEU A 206 18.18 13.90 -1.61
CA LEU A 206 16.79 13.61 -2.00
C LEU A 206 16.22 12.38 -1.29
N SER A 207 16.98 11.76 -0.38
CA SER A 207 16.50 10.57 0.34
C SER A 207 15.63 10.99 1.52
N THR A 208 14.34 10.63 1.47
CA THR A 208 13.42 10.83 2.59
C THR A 208 13.66 9.76 3.66
N ALA A 209 13.45 10.11 4.93
CA ALA A 209 13.32 9.13 6.01
C ALA A 209 12.10 8.22 5.79
N ASP A 210 12.07 7.11 6.48
CA ASP A 210 10.92 6.20 6.45
C ASP A 210 9.78 6.74 7.33
N THR A 211 8.53 6.40 6.96
CA THR A 211 7.38 6.73 7.78
C THR A 211 7.34 5.86 9.03
N PHE A 212 7.18 6.50 10.18
CA PHE A 212 6.98 5.86 11.48
C PHE A 212 5.79 6.52 12.19
N GLY A 213 4.61 5.99 11.98
CA GLY A 213 3.35 6.65 12.34
C GLY A 213 2.69 6.13 13.62
N VAL A 214 3.43 5.48 14.54
CA VAL A 214 2.88 4.92 15.78
C VAL A 214 2.12 5.96 16.59
N ASP A 215 2.70 7.14 16.76
CA ASP A 215 2.11 8.23 17.56
C ASP A 215 0.84 8.83 16.94
N SER A 216 0.63 8.59 15.64
CA SER A 216 -0.57 9.04 14.92
C SER A 216 -1.76 8.10 15.09
N ILE A 217 -1.57 6.86 15.57
CA ILE A 217 -2.63 5.85 15.69
C ILE A 217 -3.86 6.36 16.47
N PRO A 218 -3.72 7.00 17.66
CA PRO A 218 -4.90 7.47 18.39
C PRO A 218 -5.70 8.53 17.64
N GLY A 219 -5.01 9.41 16.91
CA GLY A 219 -5.65 10.42 16.05
C GLY A 219 -6.39 9.79 14.87
N LEU A 220 -5.77 8.82 14.21
CA LEU A 220 -6.35 8.09 13.09
C LEU A 220 -7.55 7.20 13.51
N LEU A 221 -7.51 6.61 14.70
CA LEU A 221 -8.66 5.87 15.25
C LEU A 221 -9.92 6.73 15.41
N ARG A 222 -9.77 8.02 15.66
CA ARG A 222 -10.89 8.96 15.85
C ARG A 222 -11.35 9.67 14.57
N SER A 223 -10.59 9.56 13.49
CA SER A 223 -10.81 10.36 12.25
C SER A 223 -11.67 9.68 11.19
N GLY A 224 -12.16 8.47 11.40
CA GLY A 224 -12.89 7.73 10.36
C GLY A 224 -11.99 6.96 9.37
N VAL A 225 -10.67 7.02 9.51
CA VAL A 225 -9.75 6.12 8.76
C VAL A 225 -10.06 4.67 9.10
N VAL A 226 -10.25 3.83 8.11
CA VAL A 226 -10.65 2.42 8.31
C VAL A 226 -9.49 1.44 8.21
N SER A 227 -8.40 1.80 7.52
CA SER A 227 -7.26 0.91 7.26
C SER A 227 -5.91 1.61 7.39
N LEU A 228 -4.99 0.98 8.11
CA LEU A 228 -3.59 1.38 8.27
C LEU A 228 -2.69 0.42 7.49
N LYS A 229 -2.00 0.95 6.48
CA LYS A 229 -1.18 0.18 5.54
C LYS A 229 0.30 0.26 5.85
N ILE A 230 0.95 -0.89 5.91
CA ILE A 230 2.41 -0.99 5.99
C ILE A 230 2.97 -1.08 4.57
N GLU A 231 3.92 -0.20 4.20
CA GLU A 231 4.67 -0.34 2.94
C GLU A 231 5.75 -1.40 3.09
N GLY A 232 5.93 -2.28 2.08
CA GLY A 232 6.99 -3.26 2.19
C GLY A 232 6.90 -4.50 1.32
N ARG A 233 6.22 -4.52 0.17
CA ARG A 233 6.13 -5.70 -0.72
C ARG A 233 7.49 -6.26 -1.20
N MET A 234 8.55 -5.46 -1.15
CA MET A 234 9.91 -5.88 -1.48
C MET A 234 10.77 -6.13 -0.23
N ARG A 235 10.15 -6.31 0.93
CA ARG A 235 10.84 -6.52 2.19
C ARG A 235 10.89 -7.98 2.59
N SER A 236 11.79 -8.30 3.53
CA SER A 236 11.96 -9.66 4.05
C SER A 236 10.72 -10.11 4.84
N PRO A 237 10.47 -11.42 4.94
CA PRO A 237 9.42 -11.96 5.81
C PRO A 237 9.56 -11.52 7.28
N GLN A 238 10.81 -11.36 7.77
CA GLN A 238 11.08 -10.87 9.12
C GLN A 238 10.53 -9.45 9.33
N TYR A 239 10.79 -8.53 8.37
CA TYR A 239 10.21 -7.20 8.41
C TYR A 239 8.68 -7.26 8.48
N VAL A 240 8.06 -8.04 7.60
CA VAL A 240 6.60 -8.17 7.55
C VAL A 240 6.04 -8.68 8.87
N TYR A 241 6.66 -9.70 9.45
CA TYR A 241 6.25 -10.26 10.73
C TYR A 241 6.32 -9.24 11.87
N TYR A 242 7.48 -8.62 12.06
CA TYR A 242 7.67 -7.71 13.19
C TYR A 242 6.87 -6.41 13.03
N ALA A 243 6.82 -5.84 11.83
CA ALA A 243 6.01 -4.66 11.58
C ALA A 243 4.51 -4.95 11.81
N SER A 244 3.98 -6.04 11.26
CA SER A 244 2.58 -6.43 11.48
C SER A 244 2.29 -6.67 12.96
N LYS A 245 3.16 -7.41 13.67
CA LYS A 245 2.97 -7.74 15.08
C LYS A 245 2.98 -6.50 15.98
N ILE A 246 3.95 -5.61 15.79
CA ILE A 246 4.09 -4.42 16.62
C ILE A 246 2.94 -3.45 16.36
N TYR A 247 2.57 -3.20 15.10
CA TYR A 247 1.45 -2.32 14.76
C TYR A 247 0.09 -2.91 15.16
N SER A 248 -0.14 -4.22 15.04
CA SER A 248 -1.34 -4.88 15.55
C SER A 248 -1.49 -4.68 17.07
N GLN A 249 -0.39 -4.84 17.81
CA GLN A 249 -0.38 -4.60 19.25
C GLN A 249 -0.56 -3.11 19.59
N ALA A 250 0.08 -2.19 18.85
CA ALA A 250 -0.06 -0.75 19.05
C ALA A 250 -1.49 -0.27 18.82
N ILE A 251 -2.16 -0.77 17.78
CA ILE A 251 -3.59 -0.47 17.52
C ILE A 251 -4.47 -0.96 18.68
N ARG A 252 -4.23 -2.16 19.21
CA ARG A 252 -4.97 -2.69 20.34
C ARG A 252 -4.76 -1.85 21.59
N ARG A 253 -3.49 -1.55 21.95
CA ARG A 253 -3.15 -0.68 23.09
C ARG A 253 -3.80 0.71 22.96
N ALA A 254 -3.80 1.28 21.75
CA ALA A 254 -4.45 2.58 21.49
C ALA A 254 -5.98 2.53 21.71
N LYS A 255 -6.64 1.44 21.31
CA LYS A 255 -8.08 1.22 21.57
C LYS A 255 -8.39 1.09 23.07
N GLU A 256 -7.46 0.55 23.84
CA GLU A 256 -7.54 0.39 25.30
C GLU A 256 -7.11 1.67 26.06
N GLY A 257 -6.67 2.72 25.36
CA GLY A 257 -6.16 3.96 25.95
C GLY A 257 -4.80 3.81 26.65
N ALA A 258 -4.05 2.75 26.34
CA ALA A 258 -2.75 2.49 26.95
C ALA A 258 -1.65 3.38 26.35
N HIS A 259 -0.67 3.72 27.16
CA HIS A 259 0.57 4.40 26.79
C HIS A 259 1.77 3.81 27.55
N PRO A 260 2.95 3.67 26.90
CA PRO A 260 3.23 3.91 25.48
C PRO A 260 2.60 2.85 24.58
N LEU A 261 2.37 3.20 23.32
CA LEU A 261 1.78 2.27 22.32
C LEU A 261 2.75 1.17 21.91
N ILE A 262 4.06 1.44 21.95
CA ILE A 262 5.15 0.48 21.74
C ILE A 262 6.21 0.68 22.82
N THR A 263 6.94 -0.38 23.11
CA THR A 263 8.10 -0.37 24.01
C THR A 263 9.36 0.06 23.26
N GLU A 264 10.41 0.50 23.97
CA GLU A 264 11.72 0.81 23.36
C GLU A 264 12.28 -0.40 22.58
N ARG A 265 12.13 -1.62 23.12
CA ARG A 265 12.55 -2.84 22.44
C ARG A 265 11.80 -3.07 21.13
N GLU A 266 10.50 -2.79 21.09
CA GLU A 266 9.70 -2.90 19.85
C GLU A 266 10.15 -1.87 18.81
N LYS A 267 10.52 -0.66 19.25
CA LYS A 267 11.09 0.39 18.40
C LYS A 267 12.44 -0.03 17.83
N GLU A 268 13.36 -0.50 18.67
CA GLU A 268 14.67 -1.04 18.24
C GLU A 268 14.50 -2.18 17.21
N ILE A 269 13.55 -3.07 17.41
CA ILE A 269 13.26 -4.14 16.43
C ILE A 269 12.85 -3.55 15.08
N LEU A 270 11.97 -2.56 15.04
CA LEU A 270 11.55 -1.92 13.78
C LEU A 270 12.73 -1.24 13.09
N GLU A 271 13.63 -0.60 13.84
CA GLU A 271 14.85 0.01 13.31
C GLU A 271 15.81 -1.02 12.72
N VAL A 272 15.99 -2.16 13.38
CA VAL A 272 16.88 -3.25 12.93
C VAL A 272 16.34 -3.97 11.69
N VAL A 273 15.04 -4.26 11.63
CA VAL A 273 14.48 -5.02 10.50
C VAL A 273 14.41 -4.18 9.24
N PHE A 274 14.26 -2.88 9.36
CA PHE A 274 14.41 -1.93 8.26
C PHE A 274 14.31 -0.48 8.71
N ASN A 275 15.35 0.30 8.42
CA ASN A 275 15.39 1.74 8.60
C ASN A 275 16.24 2.37 7.49
N ARG A 276 15.88 3.56 7.06
CA ARG A 276 16.64 4.36 6.08
C ARG A 276 17.17 5.67 6.67
N GLY A 277 17.15 5.82 7.99
CA GLY A 277 17.64 6.98 8.70
C GLY A 277 16.63 8.10 8.83
#